data_e7d3fd66bf6d7441103612d13845672c
#
_entry.id   e7d3fd66bf6d7441103612d13845672c
#
_cell.length_a   1.000
_cell.length_b   1.000
_cell.length_c   1.000
_cell.angle_alpha   90.00
_cell.angle_beta   90.00
_cell.angle_gamma   90.00
#
_symmetry.space_group_name_H-M   'P 1'
#
loop_
_entity.id
_entity.type
_entity.pdbx_description
1 polymer ?
#
loop_
_entity_poly.entity_id
_entity_poly.type
_entity_poly.pdbx_seq_one_letter_code
_entity_poly.pdbx_strand_id
1 'polypeptide(L)'
;TQYDLLNLDELLWMWVRGIGYHHAGLAPIVKEFIEFLFLNRYIKYLFATETLSLGLNLPAKSIVIDRLYKYDGIKTRLINQSEFLQLTGRAGRRGIDTKGFAFINYDRNIENFWYNNLFTLKSSNLNSAYSVSYSSILNMLSKYSLKQAIELLEKSFFSYQNNFNIKKLQNTFTSKLEVLELLNFKNDNKKSMVLTETYRDNLI
;
A
#
# COMPACT_ATOMS: atom_id res chain seq x y z
N THR A 1 -15.74 0.07 28.55
CA THR A 1 -16.18 0.92 27.43
C THR A 1 -15.12 0.88 26.32
N GLN A 2 -15.50 1.17 25.08
CA GLN A 2 -14.61 1.14 23.89
C GLN A 2 -13.42 2.13 24.00
N TYR A 3 -13.45 3.03 24.97
CA TYR A 3 -12.40 4.00 25.29
C TYR A 3 -11.29 3.44 26.20
N ASP A 4 -11.55 2.38 26.93
CA ASP A 4 -10.54 1.72 27.80
C ASP A 4 -9.50 0.94 26.98
N LEU A 5 -9.77 0.65 25.71
CA LEU A 5 -8.83 0.04 24.75
C LEU A 5 -7.80 1.04 24.19
N LEU A 6 -8.07 2.32 24.30
CA LEU A 6 -7.10 3.38 24.01
C LEU A 6 -6.41 3.66 25.35
N ASN A 7 -5.16 3.34 25.47
CA ASN A 7 -4.35 3.70 26.64
C ASN A 7 -4.15 5.22 26.66
N LEU A 8 -5.27 5.96 26.89
CA LEU A 8 -5.36 7.41 26.76
C LEU A 8 -4.37 8.12 27.68
N ASP A 9 -4.13 7.57 28.86
CA ASP A 9 -3.18 8.13 29.82
C ASP A 9 -1.74 8.08 29.27
N GLU A 10 -1.38 6.98 28.60
CA GLU A 10 -0.09 6.83 27.95
C GLU A 10 0.04 7.80 26.77
N LEU A 11 -0.99 7.91 25.93
CA LEU A 11 -1.02 8.85 24.81
C LEU A 11 -0.88 10.29 25.29
N LEU A 12 -1.66 10.70 26.30
CA LEU A 12 -1.59 12.04 26.89
C LEU A 12 -0.21 12.31 27.46
N TRP A 13 0.37 11.34 28.18
CA TRP A 13 1.71 11.45 28.73
C TRP A 13 2.77 11.71 27.66
N MET A 14 2.66 11.04 26.50
CA MET A 14 3.55 11.25 25.36
C MET A 14 3.30 12.59 24.68
N TRP A 15 2.06 12.94 24.41
CA TRP A 15 1.72 14.19 23.70
C TRP A 15 2.16 15.45 24.46
N VAL A 16 1.98 15.47 25.78
CA VAL A 16 2.44 16.59 26.63
C VAL A 16 3.98 16.75 26.53
N ARG A 17 4.71 15.69 26.23
CA ARG A 17 6.16 15.70 26.00
C ARG A 17 6.55 15.98 24.55
N GLY A 18 5.59 16.21 23.69
CA GLY A 18 5.84 16.45 22.27
C GLY A 18 6.21 15.20 21.48
N ILE A 19 5.83 14.03 21.97
CA ILE A 19 6.06 12.73 21.32
C ILE A 19 4.72 12.15 20.87
N GLY A 20 4.69 11.61 19.67
CA GLY A 20 3.52 10.91 19.13
C GLY A 20 3.90 9.69 18.31
N TYR A 21 2.94 8.82 18.08
CA TYR A 21 3.10 7.72 17.13
C TYR A 21 1.86 7.60 16.25
N HIS A 22 2.07 7.16 15.00
CA HIS A 22 1.03 7.06 14.00
C HIS A 22 1.16 5.76 13.21
N HIS A 23 0.13 4.93 13.23
CA HIS A 23 0.08 3.67 12.46
C HIS A 23 -1.36 3.32 12.08
N ALA A 24 -1.50 2.37 11.15
CA ALA A 24 -2.80 1.98 10.59
C ALA A 24 -3.80 1.41 11.63
N GLY A 25 -3.29 0.84 12.73
CA GLY A 25 -4.13 0.27 13.80
C GLY A 25 -4.75 1.27 14.77
N LEU A 26 -4.42 2.57 14.66
CA LEU A 26 -5.06 3.60 15.48
C LEU A 26 -6.46 3.91 14.97
N ALA A 27 -7.37 4.24 15.89
CA ALA A 27 -8.68 4.75 15.53
C ALA A 27 -8.57 6.03 14.68
N PRO A 28 -9.44 6.25 13.67
CA PRO A 28 -9.36 7.40 12.78
C PRO A 28 -9.27 8.74 13.52
N ILE A 29 -10.11 8.94 14.53
CA ILE A 29 -10.14 10.18 15.32
C ILE A 29 -8.80 10.46 16.04
N VAL A 30 -8.12 9.41 16.52
CA VAL A 30 -6.82 9.55 17.18
C VAL A 30 -5.74 9.91 16.16
N LYS A 31 -5.78 9.33 14.97
CA LYS A 31 -4.87 9.68 13.87
C LYS A 31 -5.01 11.15 13.49
N GLU A 32 -6.23 11.61 13.23
CA GLU A 32 -6.52 13.00 12.89
C GLU A 32 -6.03 13.96 13.97
N PHE A 33 -6.21 13.60 15.24
CA PHE A 33 -5.76 14.42 16.36
C PHE A 33 -4.22 14.48 16.45
N ILE A 34 -3.53 13.37 16.27
CA ILE A 34 -2.05 13.35 16.23
C ILE A 34 -1.53 14.17 15.05
N GLU A 35 -2.15 14.07 13.89
CA GLU A 35 -1.84 14.87 12.71
C GLU A 35 -2.00 16.36 12.97
N PHE A 36 -3.11 16.75 13.59
CA PHE A 36 -3.34 18.12 14.03
C PHE A 36 -2.26 18.61 15.01
N LEU A 37 -1.92 17.81 16.02
CA LEU A 37 -0.88 18.16 16.99
C LEU A 37 0.50 18.31 16.32
N PHE A 38 0.82 17.45 15.36
CA PHE A 38 2.08 17.52 14.63
C PHE A 38 2.15 18.75 13.71
N LEU A 39 1.10 19.02 12.94
CA LEU A 39 1.02 20.18 12.05
C LEU A 39 1.14 21.49 12.82
N ASN A 40 0.55 21.57 14.02
CA ASN A 40 0.62 22.74 14.89
C ASN A 40 1.87 22.76 15.78
N ARG A 41 2.83 21.82 15.57
CA ARG A 41 4.13 21.76 16.27
C ARG A 41 4.04 21.47 17.78
N TYR A 42 2.92 20.95 18.27
CA TYR A 42 2.81 20.44 19.63
C TYR A 42 3.58 19.11 19.78
N ILE A 43 3.55 18.26 18.74
CA ILE A 43 4.40 17.07 18.65
C ILE A 43 5.66 17.43 17.87
N LYS A 44 6.83 17.15 18.47
CA LYS A 44 8.15 17.38 17.87
C LYS A 44 8.74 16.11 17.27
N TYR A 45 8.42 14.97 17.86
CA TYR A 45 8.91 13.64 17.45
C TYR A 45 7.70 12.76 17.14
N LEU A 46 7.58 12.37 15.88
CA LEU A 46 6.49 11.51 15.41
C LEU A 46 7.07 10.18 14.92
N PHE A 47 6.79 9.10 15.65
CA PHE A 47 7.10 7.74 15.22
C PHE A 47 5.97 7.23 14.33
N ALA A 48 6.28 6.82 13.11
CA ALA A 48 5.24 6.43 12.16
C ALA A 48 5.65 5.22 11.34
N THR A 49 4.65 4.44 10.96
CA THR A 49 4.82 3.43 9.92
C THR A 49 4.77 4.06 8.53
N GLU A 50 5.20 3.33 7.51
CA GLU A 50 5.24 3.83 6.12
C GLU A 50 3.88 4.33 5.61
N THR A 51 2.77 3.90 6.22
CA THR A 51 1.41 4.34 5.86
C THR A 51 1.21 5.85 6.00
N LEU A 52 1.97 6.51 6.87
CA LEU A 52 1.95 7.96 6.99
C LEU A 52 2.51 8.66 5.75
N SER A 53 3.43 8.02 5.03
CA SER A 53 4.02 8.57 3.80
C SER A 53 3.05 8.54 2.62
N LEU A 54 2.00 7.71 2.71
CA LEU A 54 0.99 7.52 1.68
C LEU A 54 -0.24 8.40 1.99
N GLY A 55 -0.41 9.48 1.23
CA GLY A 55 -1.66 10.25 1.24
C GLY A 55 -1.74 11.45 2.18
N LEU A 56 -0.89 11.57 3.17
CA LEU A 56 -0.89 12.70 4.11
C LEU A 56 0.28 13.65 3.85
N ASN A 57 -0.01 14.94 3.81
CA ASN A 57 1.03 15.96 3.66
C ASN A 57 1.52 16.41 5.05
N LEU A 58 2.30 15.57 5.72
CA LEU A 58 2.93 15.85 7.01
C LEU A 58 4.45 15.97 6.86
N PRO A 59 4.94 17.11 6.34
CA PRO A 59 6.37 17.30 6.17
C PRO A 59 7.06 17.60 7.50
N ALA A 60 8.22 16.99 7.69
CA ALA A 60 9.10 17.24 8.83
C ALA A 60 10.41 17.86 8.36
N LYS A 61 11.10 18.64 9.20
CA LYS A 61 12.44 19.13 8.87
C LYS A 61 13.42 17.99 8.63
N SER A 62 13.32 16.96 9.44
CA SER A 62 14.20 15.78 9.39
C SER A 62 13.38 14.50 9.48
N ILE A 63 13.83 13.49 8.76
CA ILE A 63 13.27 12.14 8.78
C ILE A 63 14.37 11.17 9.16
N VAL A 64 14.04 10.22 10.02
CA VAL A 64 14.92 9.11 10.39
C VAL A 64 14.27 7.82 9.90
N ILE A 65 14.96 7.07 9.06
CA ILE A 65 14.56 5.76 8.58
C ILE A 65 15.33 4.73 9.38
N ASP A 66 14.64 4.04 10.29
CA ASP A 66 15.25 3.06 11.17
C ASP A 66 15.66 1.80 10.41
N ARG A 67 14.81 1.31 9.51
CA ARG A 67 15.06 0.09 8.73
C ARG A 67 14.68 0.27 7.28
N LEU A 68 15.53 -0.27 6.40
CA LEU A 68 15.31 -0.28 4.96
C LEU A 68 14.59 -1.54 4.47
N TYR A 69 14.12 -2.39 5.39
CA TYR A 69 13.35 -3.59 5.09
C TYR A 69 11.87 -3.34 5.36
N LYS A 70 11.02 -3.87 4.48
CA LYS A 70 9.57 -3.91 4.66
C LYS A 70 9.00 -5.28 4.32
N TYR A 71 7.89 -5.60 4.93
CA TYR A 71 7.08 -6.75 4.56
C TYR A 71 6.08 -6.33 3.47
N ASP A 72 6.09 -7.04 2.33
CA ASP A 72 5.25 -6.72 1.16
C ASP A 72 3.93 -7.51 1.09
N GLY A 73 3.61 -8.26 2.15
CA GLY A 73 2.47 -9.17 2.23
C GLY A 73 2.87 -10.64 1.99
N ILE A 74 4.04 -10.89 1.41
CA ILE A 74 4.54 -12.24 1.09
C ILE A 74 5.86 -12.49 1.81
N LYS A 75 6.79 -11.54 1.70
CA LYS A 75 8.14 -11.65 2.26
C LYS A 75 8.68 -10.30 2.72
N THR A 76 9.70 -10.37 3.59
CA THR A 76 10.50 -9.19 3.93
C THR A 76 11.52 -8.92 2.81
N ARG A 77 11.54 -7.69 2.32
CA ARG A 77 12.47 -7.23 1.28
C ARG A 77 12.98 -5.82 1.58
N LEU A 78 14.06 -5.44 0.93
CA LEU A 78 14.49 -4.05 0.92
C LEU A 78 13.47 -3.15 0.21
N ILE A 79 13.30 -1.94 0.71
CA ILE A 79 12.47 -0.93 0.06
C ILE A 79 13.08 -0.59 -1.30
N ASN A 80 12.23 -0.35 -2.29
CA ASN A 80 12.68 0.11 -3.60
C ASN A 80 12.92 1.63 -3.60
N GLN A 81 13.49 2.12 -4.68
CA GLN A 81 13.81 3.54 -4.81
C GLN A 81 12.57 4.45 -4.72
N SER A 82 11.46 4.07 -5.33
CA SER A 82 10.23 4.87 -5.27
C SER A 82 9.71 4.98 -3.84
N GLU A 83 9.75 3.89 -3.07
CA GLU A 83 9.39 3.87 -1.67
C GLU A 83 10.35 4.73 -0.84
N PHE A 84 11.65 4.63 -1.12
CA PHE A 84 12.67 5.47 -0.50
C PHE A 84 12.43 6.96 -0.77
N LEU A 85 12.16 7.33 -2.02
CA LEU A 85 11.86 8.71 -2.41
C LEU A 85 10.55 9.22 -1.77
N GLN A 86 9.54 8.38 -1.62
CA GLN A 86 8.30 8.74 -0.92
C GLN A 86 8.56 9.05 0.55
N LEU A 87 9.38 8.25 1.23
CA LEU A 87 9.76 8.48 2.61
C LEU A 87 10.60 9.76 2.74
N THR A 88 11.69 9.86 1.98
CA THR A 88 12.63 10.98 2.07
C THR A 88 12.04 12.29 1.53
N GLY A 89 11.09 12.21 0.58
CA GLY A 89 10.36 13.37 0.07
C GLY A 89 9.49 14.09 1.10
N ARG A 90 9.38 13.55 2.32
CA ARG A 90 8.76 14.24 3.47
C ARG A 90 9.74 15.10 4.25
N ALA A 91 11.03 15.00 3.96
CA ALA A 91 12.06 15.82 4.59
C ALA A 91 12.09 17.22 3.98
N GLY A 92 11.99 18.23 4.85
CA GLY A 92 11.94 19.64 4.45
C GLY A 92 10.50 20.16 4.27
N ARG A 93 10.20 21.28 4.93
CA ARG A 93 8.89 21.94 4.85
C ARG A 93 8.96 23.05 3.82
N ARG A 94 8.18 22.90 2.74
CA ARG A 94 8.15 23.88 1.66
C ARG A 94 7.80 25.29 2.20
N GLY A 95 8.60 26.29 1.82
CA GLY A 95 8.40 27.68 2.25
C GLY A 95 8.88 27.99 3.68
N ILE A 96 9.36 26.99 4.43
CA ILE A 96 9.82 27.15 5.81
C ILE A 96 11.30 26.76 5.94
N ASP A 97 11.65 25.58 5.42
CA ASP A 97 13.01 25.04 5.52
C ASP A 97 13.75 25.23 4.20
N THR A 98 14.99 25.67 4.27
CA THR A 98 15.89 25.77 3.10
C THR A 98 16.44 24.39 2.71
N LYS A 99 16.55 23.46 3.67
CA LYS A 99 17.04 22.10 3.47
C LYS A 99 16.27 21.14 4.36
N GLY A 100 15.91 19.96 3.80
CA GLY A 100 15.44 18.80 4.54
C GLY A 100 16.58 17.81 4.77
N PHE A 101 16.49 17.02 5.83
CA PHE A 101 17.47 16.00 6.18
C PHE A 101 16.80 14.64 6.26
N ALA A 102 17.39 13.64 5.62
CA ALA A 102 16.99 12.25 5.75
C ALA A 102 18.18 11.47 6.33
N PHE A 103 17.97 10.89 7.50
CA PHE A 103 18.93 10.05 8.18
C PHE A 103 18.53 8.59 8.01
N ILE A 104 19.47 7.75 7.67
CA ILE A 104 19.25 6.32 7.49
C ILE A 104 20.10 5.60 8.52
N ASN A 105 19.48 4.73 9.32
CA ASN A 105 20.20 3.86 10.21
C ASN A 105 20.97 2.82 9.38
N TYR A 106 22.29 2.78 9.59
CA TYR A 106 23.17 1.90 8.81
C TYR A 106 23.03 0.45 9.26
N ASP A 107 22.71 -0.43 8.34
CA ASP A 107 22.67 -1.88 8.55
C ASP A 107 23.85 -2.55 7.85
N ARG A 108 24.70 -3.24 8.61
CA ARG A 108 25.90 -3.94 8.12
C ARG A 108 25.57 -5.09 7.15
N ASN A 109 24.35 -5.60 7.19
CA ASN A 109 23.91 -6.68 6.33
C ASN A 109 23.49 -6.19 4.93
N ILE A 110 23.41 -4.89 4.73
CA ILE A 110 23.07 -4.29 3.44
C ILE A 110 24.37 -3.87 2.75
N GLU A 111 24.56 -4.36 1.52
CA GLU A 111 25.74 -4.02 0.73
C GLU A 111 25.82 -2.51 0.45
N ASN A 112 27.03 -1.95 0.52
CA ASN A 112 27.27 -0.52 0.25
C ASN A 112 26.80 -0.10 -1.16
N PHE A 113 26.89 -1.01 -2.14
CA PHE A 113 26.37 -0.79 -3.49
C PHE A 113 24.88 -0.40 -3.46
N TRP A 114 24.07 -1.02 -2.58
CA TRP A 114 22.66 -0.74 -2.48
C TRP A 114 22.39 0.67 -1.92
N TYR A 115 23.14 1.09 -0.89
CA TYR A 115 23.05 2.46 -0.37
C TYR A 115 23.39 3.50 -1.45
N ASN A 116 24.47 3.28 -2.19
CA ASN A 116 24.86 4.18 -3.28
C ASN A 116 23.81 4.27 -4.37
N ASN A 117 23.13 3.18 -4.67
CA ASN A 117 22.09 3.13 -5.69
C ASN A 117 20.78 3.80 -5.27
N LEU A 118 20.44 3.82 -3.97
CA LEU A 118 19.24 4.52 -3.49
C LEU A 118 19.19 5.98 -3.91
N PHE A 119 20.34 6.64 -3.97
CA PHE A 119 20.44 8.06 -4.31
C PHE A 119 20.59 8.34 -5.79
N THR A 120 21.03 7.36 -6.57
CA THR A 120 21.44 7.55 -7.97
C THR A 120 20.50 6.94 -8.99
N LEU A 121 19.66 5.99 -8.58
CA LEU A 121 18.76 5.28 -9.49
C LEU A 121 17.62 6.21 -9.96
N LYS A 122 17.31 6.12 -11.25
CA LYS A 122 16.08 6.68 -11.82
C LYS A 122 14.89 5.96 -11.20
N SER A 123 13.82 6.70 -10.93
CA SER A 123 12.59 6.11 -10.39
C SER A 123 12.20 4.85 -11.16
N SER A 124 11.94 3.76 -10.44
CA SER A 124 11.44 2.54 -11.06
C SER A 124 10.08 2.80 -11.72
N ASN A 125 9.87 2.23 -12.89
CA ASN A 125 8.58 2.33 -13.55
C ASN A 125 7.50 1.69 -12.66
N LEU A 126 6.34 2.31 -12.64
CA LEU A 126 5.17 1.74 -11.98
C LEU A 126 4.80 0.44 -12.69
N ASN A 127 4.69 -0.66 -11.94
CA ASN A 127 4.24 -1.94 -12.47
C ASN A 127 2.84 -2.23 -11.96
N SER A 128 1.99 -2.77 -12.84
CA SER A 128 0.67 -3.21 -12.46
C SER A 128 0.76 -4.42 -11.54
N ALA A 129 0.13 -4.35 -10.37
CA ALA A 129 -0.04 -5.50 -9.48
C ALA A 129 -1.24 -6.37 -9.88
N TYR A 130 -2.00 -5.98 -10.91
CA TYR A 130 -3.15 -6.73 -11.36
C TYR A 130 -2.74 -8.09 -11.95
N SER A 131 -3.51 -9.12 -11.60
CA SER A 131 -3.45 -10.44 -12.24
C SER A 131 -4.86 -10.90 -12.56
N VAL A 132 -5.01 -11.68 -13.65
CA VAL A 132 -6.28 -12.31 -14.00
C VAL A 132 -6.51 -13.48 -13.05
N SER A 133 -7.02 -13.19 -11.85
CA SER A 133 -7.38 -14.20 -10.84
C SER A 133 -8.83 -14.65 -10.99
N TYR A 134 -9.17 -15.81 -10.42
CA TYR A 134 -10.57 -16.29 -10.40
C TYR A 134 -11.51 -15.28 -9.74
N SER A 135 -11.11 -14.70 -8.61
CA SER A 135 -11.90 -13.68 -7.90
C SER A 135 -12.05 -12.40 -8.71
N SER A 136 -11.04 -11.98 -9.49
CA SER A 136 -11.17 -10.82 -10.36
C SER A 136 -12.17 -11.06 -11.49
N ILE A 137 -12.19 -12.27 -12.08
CA ILE A 137 -13.16 -12.67 -13.10
C ILE A 137 -14.57 -12.64 -12.53
N LEU A 138 -14.80 -13.28 -11.37
CA LEU A 138 -16.10 -13.30 -10.72
C LEU A 138 -16.60 -11.89 -10.40
N ASN A 139 -15.73 -11.03 -9.85
CA ASN A 139 -16.06 -9.63 -9.56
C ASN A 139 -16.39 -8.81 -10.83
N MET A 140 -15.73 -9.08 -11.94
CA MET A 140 -16.05 -8.42 -13.21
C MET A 140 -17.39 -8.91 -13.75
N LEU A 141 -17.62 -10.22 -13.80
CA LEU A 141 -18.83 -10.81 -14.34
C LEU A 141 -20.08 -10.57 -13.47
N SER A 142 -19.90 -10.25 -12.18
CA SER A 142 -21.02 -9.83 -11.33
C SER A 142 -21.59 -8.45 -11.70
N LYS A 143 -20.82 -7.62 -12.43
CA LYS A 143 -21.18 -6.25 -12.78
C LYS A 143 -21.29 -6.00 -14.28
N TYR A 144 -20.58 -6.77 -15.07
CA TYR A 144 -20.40 -6.55 -16.51
C TYR A 144 -20.69 -7.83 -17.29
N SER A 145 -21.14 -7.68 -18.53
CA SER A 145 -21.19 -8.80 -19.47
C SER A 145 -19.77 -9.27 -19.82
N LEU A 146 -19.63 -10.51 -20.31
CA LEU A 146 -18.34 -11.05 -20.73
C LEU A 146 -17.60 -10.12 -21.72
N LYS A 147 -18.32 -9.58 -22.71
CA LYS A 147 -17.75 -8.64 -23.68
C LYS A 147 -17.21 -7.39 -23.01
N GLN A 148 -17.99 -6.78 -22.12
CA GLN A 148 -17.56 -5.59 -21.37
C GLN A 148 -16.39 -5.87 -20.43
N ALA A 149 -16.37 -7.04 -19.79
CA ALA A 149 -15.26 -7.44 -18.92
C ALA A 149 -13.94 -7.57 -19.71
N ILE A 150 -14.00 -8.16 -20.89
CA ILE A 150 -12.84 -8.27 -21.78
C ILE A 150 -12.38 -6.88 -22.26
N GLU A 151 -13.30 -6.02 -22.69
CA GLU A 151 -12.97 -4.64 -23.12
C GLU A 151 -12.30 -3.83 -21.99
N LEU A 152 -12.77 -3.97 -20.75
CA LEU A 152 -12.15 -3.32 -19.58
C LEU A 152 -10.74 -3.84 -19.34
N LEU A 153 -10.55 -5.15 -19.48
CA LEU A 153 -9.26 -5.78 -19.31
C LEU A 153 -8.26 -5.29 -20.36
N GLU A 154 -8.68 -5.18 -21.62
CA GLU A 154 -7.88 -4.68 -22.73
C GLU A 154 -7.42 -3.23 -22.52
N LYS A 155 -8.27 -2.40 -21.93
CA LYS A 155 -8.00 -0.98 -21.61
C LYS A 155 -7.23 -0.80 -20.31
N SER A 156 -6.88 -1.89 -19.60
CA SER A 156 -6.20 -1.82 -18.32
C SER A 156 -4.71 -1.45 -18.45
N PHE A 157 -4.14 -0.87 -17.41
CA PHE A 157 -2.70 -0.61 -17.33
C PHE A 157 -1.87 -1.90 -17.41
N PHE A 158 -2.42 -3.00 -16.89
CA PHE A 158 -1.82 -4.34 -17.04
C PHE A 158 -1.65 -4.74 -18.51
N SER A 159 -2.69 -4.55 -19.34
CA SER A 159 -2.64 -4.84 -20.77
C SER A 159 -1.62 -3.95 -21.48
N TYR A 160 -1.60 -2.66 -21.16
CA TYR A 160 -0.61 -1.71 -21.70
C TYR A 160 0.84 -2.17 -21.41
N GLN A 161 1.15 -2.55 -20.17
CA GLN A 161 2.49 -3.01 -19.79
C GLN A 161 2.91 -4.33 -20.45
N ASN A 162 1.94 -5.18 -20.78
CA ASN A 162 2.19 -6.45 -21.49
C ASN A 162 2.11 -6.30 -23.02
N ASN A 163 2.38 -5.09 -23.54
CA ASN A 163 2.38 -4.78 -24.97
C ASN A 163 1.07 -5.15 -25.68
N PHE A 164 -0.05 -4.97 -25.01
CA PHE A 164 -1.39 -5.30 -25.53
C PHE A 164 -1.47 -6.74 -26.11
N ASN A 165 -0.82 -7.72 -25.50
CA ASN A 165 -0.98 -9.11 -25.91
C ASN A 165 -2.38 -9.62 -25.53
N ILE A 166 -3.37 -9.02 -26.20
CA ILE A 166 -4.79 -9.19 -25.96
C ILE A 166 -5.19 -10.66 -26.08
N LYS A 167 -4.66 -11.37 -27.08
CA LYS A 167 -4.97 -12.80 -27.30
C LYS A 167 -4.58 -13.66 -26.09
N LYS A 168 -3.39 -13.47 -25.55
CA LYS A 168 -2.94 -14.20 -24.36
C LYS A 168 -3.81 -13.87 -23.14
N LEU A 169 -4.20 -12.63 -23.02
CA LEU A 169 -5.02 -12.15 -21.92
C LEU A 169 -6.44 -12.75 -22.00
N GLN A 170 -7.05 -12.69 -23.18
CA GLN A 170 -8.35 -13.31 -23.47
C GLN A 170 -8.33 -14.79 -23.20
N ASN A 171 -7.32 -15.51 -23.71
CA ASN A 171 -7.17 -16.96 -23.49
C ASN A 171 -7.07 -17.28 -22.00
N THR A 172 -6.27 -16.52 -21.23
CA THR A 172 -6.15 -16.71 -19.77
C THR A 172 -7.48 -16.46 -19.06
N PHE A 173 -8.22 -15.44 -19.48
CA PHE A 173 -9.54 -15.13 -18.93
C PHE A 173 -10.53 -16.25 -19.23
N THR A 174 -10.60 -16.68 -20.50
CA THR A 174 -11.54 -17.71 -20.96
C THR A 174 -11.24 -19.07 -20.31
N SER A 175 -9.98 -19.50 -20.27
CA SER A 175 -9.63 -20.78 -19.63
C SER A 175 -9.97 -20.80 -18.14
N LYS A 176 -9.79 -19.68 -17.43
CA LYS A 176 -10.18 -19.60 -16.02
C LYS A 176 -11.70 -19.53 -15.86
N LEU A 177 -12.41 -18.89 -16.79
CA LEU A 177 -13.86 -18.87 -16.80
C LEU A 177 -14.43 -20.27 -16.99
N GLU A 178 -13.91 -21.05 -17.95
CA GLU A 178 -14.29 -22.46 -18.17
C GLU A 178 -14.14 -23.30 -16.90
N VAL A 179 -13.04 -23.11 -16.15
CA VAL A 179 -12.86 -23.80 -14.85
C VAL A 179 -13.95 -23.38 -13.85
N LEU A 180 -14.29 -22.10 -13.78
CA LEU A 180 -15.36 -21.62 -12.90
C LEU A 180 -16.74 -22.19 -13.29
N GLU A 181 -17.01 -22.31 -14.58
CA GLU A 181 -18.25 -22.91 -15.10
C GLU A 181 -18.32 -24.41 -14.77
N LEU A 182 -17.22 -25.14 -14.93
CA LEU A 182 -17.12 -26.56 -14.56
C LEU A 182 -17.34 -26.77 -13.04
N LEU A 183 -16.93 -25.83 -12.22
CA LEU A 183 -17.16 -25.84 -10.79
C LEU A 183 -18.56 -25.32 -10.39
N ASN A 184 -19.47 -25.14 -11.33
CA ASN A 184 -20.84 -24.65 -11.13
C ASN A 184 -20.94 -23.25 -10.50
N PHE A 185 -19.92 -22.41 -10.65
CA PHE A 185 -20.06 -20.99 -10.36
C PHE A 185 -20.93 -20.33 -11.42
N LYS A 186 -22.26 -20.50 -11.32
CA LYS A 186 -23.19 -19.83 -12.21
C LYS A 186 -23.36 -18.38 -11.84
N ASN A 187 -23.37 -17.55 -12.86
CA ASN A 187 -23.69 -16.14 -12.79
C ASN A 187 -25.23 -15.97 -12.66
N ASP A 188 -25.79 -16.30 -11.51
CA ASP A 188 -27.18 -15.98 -11.20
C ASP A 188 -27.28 -14.46 -10.99
N ASN A 189 -27.78 -13.78 -12.03
CA ASN A 189 -28.10 -12.36 -12.03
C ASN A 189 -28.94 -12.00 -10.81
N LYS A 190 -28.30 -11.54 -9.72
CA LYS A 190 -28.84 -10.75 -8.60
C LYS A 190 -28.39 -11.10 -7.19
N LYS A 191 -27.54 -12.08 -6.95
CA LYS A 191 -26.98 -12.28 -5.60
C LYS A 191 -25.46 -12.19 -5.66
N SER A 192 -24.90 -11.33 -4.81
CA SER A 192 -23.46 -11.30 -4.53
C SER A 192 -22.96 -12.73 -4.36
N MET A 193 -22.04 -13.16 -5.20
CA MET A 193 -21.36 -14.44 -5.06
C MET A 193 -20.56 -14.42 -3.75
N VAL A 194 -21.19 -14.84 -2.68
CA VAL A 194 -20.52 -15.20 -1.45
C VAL A 194 -19.92 -16.56 -1.73
N LEU A 195 -18.60 -16.63 -1.88
CA LEU A 195 -17.88 -17.89 -1.76
C LEU A 195 -18.27 -18.48 -0.43
N THR A 196 -19.00 -19.60 -0.43
CA THR A 196 -19.26 -20.34 0.78
C THR A 196 -17.92 -20.73 1.39
N GLU A 197 -17.77 -20.63 2.70
CA GLU A 197 -16.52 -20.89 3.42
C GLU A 197 -15.86 -22.23 3.04
N THR A 198 -16.63 -23.21 2.64
CA THR A 198 -16.19 -24.53 2.15
C THR A 198 -15.29 -24.48 0.89
N TYR A 199 -15.37 -23.44 0.06
CA TYR A 199 -14.54 -23.30 -1.14
C TYR A 199 -13.35 -22.35 -0.94
N ARG A 200 -13.36 -21.58 0.12
CA ARG A 200 -12.28 -20.65 0.46
C ARG A 200 -11.02 -21.40 0.86
N ASP A 201 -11.18 -22.55 1.54
CA ASP A 201 -10.06 -23.35 2.07
C ASP A 201 -9.45 -24.29 1.00
N ASN A 202 -10.10 -24.47 -0.15
CA ASN A 202 -9.62 -25.32 -1.24
C ASN A 202 -9.00 -24.56 -2.42
N LEU A 203 -8.93 -23.23 -2.37
CA LEU A 203 -8.38 -22.38 -3.44
C LEU A 203 -7.13 -21.59 -3.01
N ILE A 204 -6.56 -21.92 -1.83
CA ILE A 204 -5.29 -21.39 -1.36
C ILE A 204 -4.17 -22.43 -1.65
#